data_a9a66cf48fc661f1aff9811ac768c93a
#
_entry.id   a9a66cf48fc661f1aff9811ac768c93a
#
_cell.length_a   1.000
_cell.length_b   1.000
_cell.length_c   1.000
_cell.angle_alpha   90.00
_cell.angle_beta   90.00
_cell.angle_gamma   90.00
#
_symmetry.space_group_name_H-M   'P 1'
#
loop_
_entity.id
_entity.type
_entity.pdbx_description
1 polymer ?
#
loop_
_entity_poly.entity_id
_entity_poly.type
_entity_poly.pdbx_seq_one_letter_code
_entity_poly.pdbx_strand_id
1 'polypeptide(L)'
;MSEQIDDPVELDELEASGLFDAAWYLLQYEDVRDAELEPLVHFYRFGWREHRKPNRYFDPEWYIERYPDVGAAGMNPLLHYLRHGDHEGRRPVWHFDPAWYHTAYDLPPDAVALAHFLTQRTSGRFAPMPELYSVLLLPPYRDDPASGEDPFAHYLDDMLRERREPFPDLEIVASSGLIDPNYYLINGSDVHEAALDPAEHFCRYGWRETRKPNIYFDMNWYLYTNPVVARQKINPVMHYILEGEMAGRRPVPYFDPLWYRETYAIKPGQNALAHYLAHRRSQSFSPTPLFDVAWYVAQHPDEMGPNRDPFAHYLQAGTFRDLDPSPAFNAAAYRKRTMGRASRHFRQLMHPARDNPLVHYLRANYR
;
A
#
# COMPACT_ATOMS: atom_id res chain seq x y z
N MET A 1 -48.05 -13.64 -13.86
CA MET A 1 -46.90 -13.89 -12.98
C MET A 1 -46.59 -15.36 -13.12
N SER A 2 -45.57 -15.72 -13.92
CA SER A 2 -45.09 -17.11 -13.95
C SER A 2 -44.44 -17.41 -12.63
N GLU A 3 -44.97 -18.43 -11.90
CA GLU A 3 -44.23 -19.04 -10.80
C GLU A 3 -42.88 -19.48 -11.30
N GLN A 4 -41.84 -18.79 -10.80
CA GLN A 4 -40.46 -19.19 -11.08
C GLN A 4 -40.25 -20.44 -10.23
N ILE A 5 -40.24 -21.60 -10.87
CA ILE A 5 -39.92 -22.88 -10.24
C ILE A 5 -38.47 -22.76 -9.77
N ASP A 6 -38.23 -23.02 -8.49
CA ASP A 6 -36.85 -23.07 -7.96
C ASP A 6 -36.08 -24.09 -8.79
N ASP A 7 -34.92 -23.67 -9.25
CA ASP A 7 -33.95 -24.61 -9.79
C ASP A 7 -33.13 -25.15 -8.60
N PRO A 8 -33.39 -26.39 -8.15
CA PRO A 8 -32.68 -26.94 -7.00
C PRO A 8 -31.16 -27.00 -7.24
N VAL A 9 -30.74 -27.13 -8.48
CA VAL A 9 -29.29 -27.14 -8.83
C VAL A 9 -28.65 -25.77 -8.57
N GLU A 10 -29.36 -24.68 -8.90
CA GLU A 10 -28.85 -23.33 -8.64
C GLU A 10 -28.83 -22.96 -7.15
N LEU A 11 -29.81 -23.44 -6.37
CA LEU A 11 -29.83 -23.24 -4.93
C LEU A 11 -28.69 -24.02 -4.26
N ASP A 12 -28.50 -25.29 -4.61
CA ASP A 12 -27.41 -26.12 -4.11
C ASP A 12 -26.05 -25.52 -4.46
N GLU A 13 -25.91 -24.97 -5.66
CA GLU A 13 -24.67 -24.27 -6.11
C GLU A 13 -24.39 -23.02 -5.27
N LEU A 14 -25.38 -22.18 -5.02
CA LEU A 14 -25.24 -20.99 -4.17
C LEU A 14 -24.93 -21.35 -2.72
N GLU A 15 -25.59 -22.36 -2.17
CA GLU A 15 -25.35 -22.86 -0.80
C GLU A 15 -23.90 -23.35 -0.66
N ALA A 16 -23.47 -24.20 -1.60
CA ALA A 16 -22.12 -24.76 -1.60
C ALA A 16 -21.01 -23.71 -1.84
N SER A 17 -21.33 -22.59 -2.48
CA SER A 17 -20.36 -21.56 -2.82
C SER A 17 -19.82 -20.78 -1.61
N GLY A 18 -20.55 -20.74 -0.50
CA GLY A 18 -20.22 -19.89 0.66
C GLY A 18 -20.40 -18.38 0.42
N LEU A 19 -21.05 -17.98 -0.69
CA LEU A 19 -21.29 -16.56 -1.00
C LEU A 19 -22.51 -15.99 -0.29
N PHE A 20 -23.40 -16.83 0.22
CA PHE A 20 -24.57 -16.40 0.97
C PHE A 20 -24.35 -16.52 2.48
N ASP A 21 -24.47 -15.42 3.21
CA ASP A 21 -24.33 -15.38 4.67
C ASP A 21 -25.74 -15.32 5.30
N ALA A 22 -26.31 -16.48 5.61
CA ALA A 22 -27.65 -16.61 6.15
C ALA A 22 -27.81 -15.86 7.49
N ALA A 23 -26.80 -15.94 8.37
CA ALA A 23 -26.85 -15.27 9.67
C ALA A 23 -26.87 -13.75 9.52
N TRP A 24 -25.99 -13.21 8.65
CA TRP A 24 -25.98 -11.79 8.35
C TRP A 24 -27.27 -11.35 7.66
N TYR A 25 -27.80 -12.15 6.73
CA TYR A 25 -29.03 -11.84 6.00
C TYR A 25 -30.22 -11.69 6.94
N LEU A 26 -30.40 -12.60 7.90
CA LEU A 26 -31.46 -12.54 8.89
C LEU A 26 -31.29 -11.39 9.89
N LEU A 27 -30.05 -10.93 10.13
CA LEU A 27 -29.80 -9.73 10.93
C LEU A 27 -30.20 -8.44 10.18
N GLN A 28 -30.01 -8.38 8.87
CA GLN A 28 -30.34 -7.20 8.07
C GLN A 28 -31.83 -7.11 7.72
N TYR A 29 -32.52 -8.27 7.57
CA TYR A 29 -33.88 -8.33 7.05
C TYR A 29 -34.82 -9.01 8.07
N GLU A 30 -35.30 -8.18 9.00
CA GLU A 30 -36.18 -8.64 10.11
C GLU A 30 -37.46 -9.27 9.61
N ASP A 31 -38.03 -8.79 8.51
CA ASP A 31 -39.21 -9.34 7.88
C ASP A 31 -39.04 -10.80 7.43
N VAL A 32 -37.87 -11.18 6.95
CA VAL A 32 -37.55 -12.55 6.57
C VAL A 32 -37.41 -13.43 7.81
N ARG A 33 -36.74 -12.92 8.85
CA ARG A 33 -36.54 -13.59 10.13
C ARG A 33 -37.87 -13.83 10.84
N ASP A 34 -38.70 -12.80 10.95
CA ASP A 34 -39.96 -12.82 11.69
C ASP A 34 -41.01 -13.66 10.98
N ALA A 35 -40.91 -13.81 9.66
CA ALA A 35 -41.75 -14.72 8.87
C ALA A 35 -41.23 -16.17 8.83
N GLU A 36 -40.13 -16.48 9.51
CA GLU A 36 -39.48 -17.80 9.56
C GLU A 36 -39.20 -18.40 8.16
N LEU A 37 -38.89 -17.52 7.19
CA LEU A 37 -38.57 -17.93 5.82
C LEU A 37 -37.15 -18.49 5.75
N GLU A 38 -36.97 -19.51 4.87
CA GLU A 38 -35.63 -19.97 4.57
C GLU A 38 -34.84 -18.84 3.81
N PRO A 39 -33.74 -18.33 4.38
CA PRO A 39 -33.11 -17.07 3.89
C PRO A 39 -32.54 -17.19 2.50
N LEU A 40 -31.89 -18.28 2.12
CA LEU A 40 -31.32 -18.46 0.77
C LEU A 40 -32.42 -18.57 -0.29
N VAL A 41 -33.51 -19.33 0.01
CA VAL A 41 -34.67 -19.46 -0.89
C VAL A 41 -35.35 -18.11 -1.08
N HIS A 42 -35.53 -17.35 0.02
CA HIS A 42 -36.07 -16.00 -0.05
C HIS A 42 -35.19 -15.08 -0.93
N PHE A 43 -33.84 -15.06 -0.72
CA PHE A 43 -32.94 -14.29 -1.53
C PHE A 43 -33.02 -14.70 -3.00
N TYR A 44 -32.99 -16.00 -3.31
CA TYR A 44 -33.01 -16.53 -4.66
C TYR A 44 -34.31 -16.17 -5.40
N ARG A 45 -35.46 -16.24 -4.75
CA ARG A 45 -36.76 -15.93 -5.35
C ARG A 45 -37.04 -14.44 -5.49
N PHE A 46 -36.78 -13.69 -4.44
CA PHE A 46 -37.23 -12.31 -4.29
C PHE A 46 -36.10 -11.33 -3.97
N GLY A 47 -35.27 -11.67 -2.99
CA GLY A 47 -34.35 -10.74 -2.37
C GLY A 47 -33.42 -10.00 -3.32
N TRP A 48 -32.84 -10.66 -4.30
CA TRP A 48 -31.95 -9.98 -5.24
C TRP A 48 -32.68 -8.97 -6.15
N ARG A 49 -33.97 -9.20 -6.47
CA ARG A 49 -34.82 -8.26 -7.21
C ARG A 49 -35.26 -7.09 -6.34
N GLU A 50 -35.32 -7.30 -5.03
CA GLU A 50 -35.57 -6.28 -4.02
C GLU A 50 -34.29 -5.56 -3.59
N HIS A 51 -33.19 -5.77 -4.32
CA HIS A 51 -31.85 -5.20 -4.03
C HIS A 51 -31.30 -5.60 -2.65
N ARG A 52 -31.78 -6.69 -2.06
CA ARG A 52 -31.25 -7.20 -0.78
C ARG A 52 -29.90 -7.86 -0.99
N LYS A 53 -28.96 -7.52 -0.13
CA LYS A 53 -27.60 -8.04 -0.19
C LYS A 53 -27.52 -9.44 0.42
N PRO A 54 -26.82 -10.41 -0.23
CA PRO A 54 -26.66 -11.78 0.30
C PRO A 54 -25.59 -11.85 1.41
N ASN A 55 -24.70 -10.87 1.45
CA ASN A 55 -23.64 -10.65 2.45
C ASN A 55 -23.18 -9.19 2.39
N ARG A 56 -22.31 -8.76 3.30
CA ARG A 56 -21.79 -7.38 3.37
C ARG A 56 -20.98 -6.95 2.13
N TYR A 57 -20.37 -7.91 1.43
CA TYR A 57 -19.41 -7.68 0.36
C TYR A 57 -19.96 -7.98 -1.04
N PHE A 58 -21.28 -8.11 -1.16
CA PHE A 58 -21.96 -8.21 -2.45
C PHE A 58 -23.19 -7.30 -2.45
N ASP A 59 -23.24 -6.41 -3.44
CA ASP A 59 -24.37 -5.49 -3.63
C ASP A 59 -25.02 -5.74 -4.99
N PRO A 60 -26.24 -6.38 -5.04
CA PRO A 60 -26.91 -6.71 -6.29
C PRO A 60 -27.27 -5.49 -7.13
N GLU A 61 -27.69 -4.37 -6.51
CA GLU A 61 -28.05 -3.14 -7.19
C GLU A 61 -26.81 -2.54 -7.87
N TRP A 62 -25.75 -2.32 -7.09
CA TRP A 62 -24.46 -1.82 -7.59
C TRP A 62 -23.89 -2.70 -8.69
N TYR A 63 -24.02 -4.04 -8.54
CA TYR A 63 -23.48 -4.99 -9.53
C TYR A 63 -24.23 -4.90 -10.86
N ILE A 64 -25.56 -4.82 -10.84
CA ILE A 64 -26.40 -4.69 -12.05
C ILE A 64 -26.18 -3.31 -12.70
N GLU A 65 -26.07 -2.24 -11.93
CA GLU A 65 -25.77 -0.90 -12.46
C GLU A 65 -24.40 -0.85 -13.14
N ARG A 66 -23.40 -1.51 -12.54
CA ARG A 66 -22.04 -1.55 -13.04
C ARG A 66 -21.88 -2.46 -14.26
N TYR A 67 -22.69 -3.53 -14.31
CA TYR A 67 -22.68 -4.54 -15.36
C TYR A 67 -24.09 -4.75 -15.95
N PRO A 68 -24.53 -3.82 -16.83
CA PRO A 68 -25.91 -3.81 -17.35
C PRO A 68 -26.29 -5.04 -18.18
N ASP A 69 -25.31 -5.77 -18.71
CA ASP A 69 -25.51 -7.04 -19.41
C ASP A 69 -26.15 -8.10 -18.51
N VAL A 70 -25.82 -8.13 -17.24
CA VAL A 70 -26.40 -9.06 -16.25
C VAL A 70 -27.86 -8.74 -16.01
N GLY A 71 -28.18 -7.45 -15.81
CA GLY A 71 -29.55 -6.97 -15.64
C GLY A 71 -30.41 -7.24 -16.87
N ALA A 72 -29.88 -6.98 -18.08
CA ALA A 72 -30.57 -7.23 -19.33
C ALA A 72 -30.86 -8.72 -19.58
N ALA A 73 -29.99 -9.62 -19.10
CA ALA A 73 -30.20 -11.06 -19.15
C ALA A 73 -31.24 -11.58 -18.13
N GLY A 74 -31.66 -10.74 -17.15
CA GLY A 74 -32.56 -11.14 -16.07
C GLY A 74 -31.99 -12.22 -15.14
N MET A 75 -30.66 -12.35 -15.11
CA MET A 75 -29.93 -13.35 -14.33
C MET A 75 -29.77 -12.89 -12.89
N ASN A 76 -29.83 -13.85 -11.95
CA ASN A 76 -29.47 -13.57 -10.55
C ASN A 76 -27.99 -13.11 -10.46
N PRO A 77 -27.71 -11.89 -9.99
CA PRO A 77 -26.36 -11.31 -10.02
C PRO A 77 -25.36 -12.08 -9.16
N LEU A 78 -25.75 -12.71 -8.06
CA LEU A 78 -24.87 -13.54 -7.24
C LEU A 78 -24.46 -14.83 -7.99
N LEU A 79 -25.43 -15.46 -8.66
CA LEU A 79 -25.16 -16.64 -9.49
C LEU A 79 -24.30 -16.31 -10.70
N HIS A 80 -24.54 -15.16 -11.34
CA HIS A 80 -23.67 -14.67 -12.41
C HIS A 80 -22.23 -14.45 -11.91
N TYR A 81 -22.08 -13.81 -10.74
CA TYR A 81 -20.77 -13.60 -10.14
C TYR A 81 -20.04 -14.92 -9.88
N LEU A 82 -20.73 -15.89 -9.28
CA LEU A 82 -20.20 -17.21 -9.01
C LEU A 82 -19.69 -17.92 -10.26
N ARG A 83 -20.50 -17.92 -11.33
CA ARG A 83 -20.20 -18.68 -12.56
C ARG A 83 -19.23 -17.98 -13.50
N HIS A 84 -19.24 -16.65 -13.53
CA HIS A 84 -18.52 -15.85 -14.52
C HIS A 84 -17.79 -14.65 -13.92
N GLY A 85 -18.48 -13.85 -13.10
CA GLY A 85 -18.04 -12.53 -12.69
C GLY A 85 -16.70 -12.49 -11.96
N ASP A 86 -16.44 -13.46 -11.09
CA ASP A 86 -15.16 -13.55 -10.36
C ASP A 86 -13.99 -13.72 -11.34
N HIS A 87 -14.10 -14.68 -12.28
CA HIS A 87 -13.06 -14.94 -13.28
C HIS A 87 -12.90 -13.83 -14.31
N GLU A 88 -13.96 -13.09 -14.58
CA GLU A 88 -13.91 -11.89 -15.42
C GLU A 88 -13.35 -10.68 -14.68
N GLY A 89 -13.02 -10.80 -13.40
CA GLY A 89 -12.55 -9.71 -12.55
C GLY A 89 -13.62 -8.66 -12.25
N ARG A 90 -14.92 -9.01 -12.38
CA ARG A 90 -16.02 -8.11 -12.04
C ARG A 90 -16.13 -7.96 -10.53
N ARG A 91 -16.10 -6.74 -10.06
CA ARG A 91 -16.22 -6.43 -8.64
C ARG A 91 -17.65 -6.71 -8.16
N PRO A 92 -17.84 -7.43 -7.03
CA PRO A 92 -19.17 -7.66 -6.44
C PRO A 92 -19.73 -6.42 -5.75
N VAL A 93 -18.83 -5.51 -5.37
CA VAL A 93 -19.08 -4.21 -4.73
C VAL A 93 -17.84 -3.32 -4.93
N TRP A 94 -17.97 -2.00 -4.72
CA TRP A 94 -16.87 -1.06 -4.96
C TRP A 94 -15.61 -1.32 -4.12
N HIS A 95 -15.75 -1.88 -2.92
CA HIS A 95 -14.65 -2.12 -1.97
C HIS A 95 -14.12 -3.56 -1.97
N PHE A 96 -14.38 -4.36 -3.02
CA PHE A 96 -13.79 -5.68 -3.23
C PHE A 96 -13.26 -5.81 -4.67
N ASP A 97 -11.97 -6.16 -4.81
CA ASP A 97 -11.33 -6.35 -6.11
C ASP A 97 -10.89 -7.81 -6.32
N PRO A 98 -11.69 -8.64 -7.03
CA PRO A 98 -11.37 -10.06 -7.19
C PRO A 98 -10.09 -10.30 -8.00
N ALA A 99 -9.84 -9.52 -9.04
CA ALA A 99 -8.64 -9.68 -9.86
C ALA A 99 -7.35 -9.40 -9.07
N TRP A 100 -7.37 -8.35 -8.25
CA TRP A 100 -6.29 -8.09 -7.32
C TRP A 100 -6.18 -9.18 -6.26
N TYR A 101 -7.31 -9.61 -5.69
CA TYR A 101 -7.35 -10.60 -4.61
C TYR A 101 -6.74 -11.94 -5.05
N HIS A 102 -7.09 -12.45 -6.24
CA HIS A 102 -6.48 -13.63 -6.83
C HIS A 102 -4.96 -13.51 -6.93
N THR A 103 -4.48 -12.37 -7.43
CA THR A 103 -3.04 -12.13 -7.62
C THR A 103 -2.29 -11.94 -6.29
N ALA A 104 -2.89 -11.20 -5.35
CA ALA A 104 -2.26 -10.85 -4.09
C ALA A 104 -2.05 -12.06 -3.18
N TYR A 105 -2.97 -13.01 -3.24
CA TYR A 105 -2.98 -14.16 -2.33
C TYR A 105 -2.75 -15.51 -3.02
N ASP A 106 -2.31 -15.50 -4.29
CA ASP A 106 -1.98 -16.70 -5.08
C ASP A 106 -3.12 -17.75 -5.07
N LEU A 107 -4.38 -17.31 -5.26
CA LEU A 107 -5.52 -18.22 -5.24
C LEU A 107 -5.47 -19.20 -6.41
N PRO A 108 -5.94 -20.45 -6.21
CA PRO A 108 -6.16 -21.39 -7.32
C PRO A 108 -7.09 -20.79 -8.39
N PRO A 109 -6.90 -21.16 -9.68
CA PRO A 109 -7.72 -20.62 -10.77
C PRO A 109 -9.22 -20.89 -10.66
N ASP A 110 -9.59 -21.96 -9.96
CA ASP A 110 -10.98 -22.40 -9.74
C ASP A 110 -11.60 -21.85 -8.45
N ALA A 111 -10.81 -21.15 -7.62
CA ALA A 111 -11.31 -20.53 -6.40
C ALA A 111 -12.11 -19.26 -6.72
N VAL A 112 -13.17 -19.00 -5.96
CA VAL A 112 -13.92 -17.75 -6.00
C VAL A 112 -13.35 -16.82 -4.91
N ALA A 113 -12.81 -15.68 -5.33
CA ALA A 113 -12.10 -14.74 -4.46
C ALA A 113 -12.97 -14.26 -3.29
N LEU A 114 -14.21 -13.89 -3.56
CA LEU A 114 -15.14 -13.45 -2.51
C LEU A 114 -15.48 -14.56 -1.52
N ALA A 115 -15.68 -15.80 -1.96
CA ALA A 115 -15.95 -16.93 -1.08
C ALA A 115 -14.77 -17.23 -0.15
N HIS A 116 -13.54 -17.19 -0.70
CA HIS A 116 -12.33 -17.32 0.11
C HIS A 116 -12.24 -16.19 1.15
N PHE A 117 -12.47 -14.94 0.72
CA PHE A 117 -12.43 -13.79 1.63
C PHE A 117 -13.49 -13.93 2.75
N LEU A 118 -14.74 -14.24 2.43
CA LEU A 118 -15.81 -14.41 3.42
C LEU A 118 -15.48 -15.46 4.49
N THR A 119 -14.77 -16.52 4.10
CA THR A 119 -14.31 -17.56 5.03
C THR A 119 -13.13 -17.07 5.90
N GLN A 120 -12.28 -16.20 5.37
CA GLN A 120 -11.03 -15.79 6.00
C GLN A 120 -11.06 -14.39 6.63
N ARG A 121 -12.14 -13.62 6.45
CA ARG A 121 -12.20 -12.19 6.81
C ARG A 121 -11.87 -11.86 8.26
N THR A 122 -12.20 -12.78 9.17
CA THR A 122 -11.92 -12.63 10.61
C THR A 122 -10.49 -13.01 11.01
N SER A 123 -9.68 -13.55 10.09
CA SER A 123 -8.30 -13.95 10.36
C SER A 123 -7.32 -12.78 10.49
N GLY A 124 -7.71 -11.57 10.08
CA GLY A 124 -6.84 -10.39 10.04
C GLY A 124 -5.68 -10.48 9.04
N ARG A 125 -5.76 -11.36 8.02
CA ARG A 125 -4.68 -11.61 7.06
C ARG A 125 -4.99 -11.20 5.63
N PHE A 126 -6.26 -11.07 5.28
CA PHE A 126 -6.72 -10.89 3.91
C PHE A 126 -7.52 -9.60 3.78
N ALA A 127 -7.01 -8.65 3.00
CA ALA A 127 -7.74 -7.43 2.65
C ALA A 127 -8.60 -7.65 1.40
N PRO A 128 -9.76 -7.01 1.27
CA PRO A 128 -10.64 -7.16 0.10
C PRO A 128 -10.14 -6.41 -1.14
N MET A 129 -9.28 -5.41 -0.97
CA MET A 129 -8.64 -4.62 -2.01
C MET A 129 -7.38 -3.92 -1.49
N PRO A 130 -6.45 -3.47 -2.37
CA PRO A 130 -5.17 -2.91 -1.93
C PRO A 130 -5.30 -1.67 -1.04
N GLU A 131 -6.29 -0.82 -1.30
CA GLU A 131 -6.54 0.40 -0.53
C GLU A 131 -6.97 0.13 0.92
N LEU A 132 -7.53 -1.05 1.19
CA LEU A 132 -7.96 -1.44 2.54
C LEU A 132 -6.93 -2.30 3.28
N TYR A 133 -5.78 -2.60 2.66
CA TYR A 133 -4.75 -3.41 3.34
C TYR A 133 -4.28 -2.77 4.65
N SER A 134 -4.16 -1.45 4.68
CA SER A 134 -3.74 -0.71 5.85
C SER A 134 -4.72 -0.82 7.04
N VAL A 135 -5.99 -1.10 6.79
CA VAL A 135 -7.00 -1.33 7.84
C VAL A 135 -6.59 -2.48 8.77
N LEU A 136 -5.98 -3.55 8.19
CA LEU A 136 -5.48 -4.68 8.98
C LEU A 136 -4.37 -4.31 9.98
N LEU A 137 -3.74 -3.15 9.79
CA LEU A 137 -2.58 -2.69 10.53
C LEU A 137 -2.91 -1.55 11.50
N LEU A 138 -4.11 -0.97 11.37
CA LEU A 138 -4.55 0.17 12.15
C LEU A 138 -5.25 -0.23 13.46
N PRO A 139 -4.86 0.28 14.62
CA PRO A 139 -5.74 0.29 15.78
C PRO A 139 -7.01 1.17 15.50
N PRO A 140 -8.21 0.79 15.89
CA PRO A 140 -8.60 -0.37 16.68
C PRO A 140 -8.89 -1.63 15.88
N TYR A 141 -8.78 -1.62 14.55
CA TYR A 141 -9.20 -2.72 13.67
C TYR A 141 -8.24 -3.93 13.73
N ARG A 142 -7.01 -3.71 14.22
CA ARG A 142 -5.98 -4.75 14.39
C ARG A 142 -6.12 -5.56 15.68
N ASP A 143 -6.84 -5.02 16.69
CA ASP A 143 -6.48 -5.32 18.08
C ASP A 143 -6.96 -6.65 18.64
N ASP A 144 -7.71 -7.47 17.94
CA ASP A 144 -7.91 -8.86 18.41
C ASP A 144 -8.33 -9.84 17.31
N PRO A 145 -7.39 -10.60 16.72
CA PRO A 145 -7.78 -11.77 15.90
C PRO A 145 -8.59 -12.81 16.68
N ALA A 146 -8.55 -12.75 18.02
CA ALA A 146 -9.30 -13.64 18.89
C ALA A 146 -10.74 -13.16 19.12
N SER A 147 -11.10 -11.92 18.79
CA SER A 147 -12.48 -11.43 18.87
C SER A 147 -13.41 -12.11 17.87
N GLY A 148 -12.86 -12.65 16.77
CA GLY A 148 -13.64 -13.21 15.67
C GLY A 148 -14.42 -12.16 14.87
N GLU A 149 -14.14 -10.87 15.07
CA GLU A 149 -14.79 -9.77 14.36
C GLU A 149 -14.13 -9.52 12.99
N ASP A 150 -14.93 -9.01 12.07
CA ASP A 150 -14.47 -8.63 10.74
C ASP A 150 -13.94 -7.17 10.77
N PRO A 151 -12.62 -6.95 10.68
CA PRO A 151 -12.02 -5.62 10.80
C PRO A 151 -12.51 -4.65 9.71
N PHE A 152 -12.81 -5.16 8.51
CA PHE A 152 -13.30 -4.32 7.42
C PHE A 152 -14.77 -3.93 7.59
N ALA A 153 -15.58 -4.81 8.20
CA ALA A 153 -16.96 -4.48 8.52
C ALA A 153 -17.01 -3.27 9.45
N HIS A 154 -16.23 -3.29 10.51
CA HIS A 154 -16.15 -2.20 11.47
C HIS A 154 -15.65 -0.90 10.80
N TYR A 155 -14.55 -0.99 10.03
CA TYR A 155 -14.01 0.15 9.30
C TYR A 155 -15.02 0.74 8.30
N LEU A 156 -15.73 -0.10 7.52
CA LEU A 156 -16.74 0.35 6.56
C LEU A 156 -17.95 1.00 7.25
N ASP A 157 -18.36 0.49 8.40
CA ASP A 157 -19.45 1.10 9.19
C ASP A 157 -19.04 2.47 9.74
N ASP A 158 -17.81 2.61 10.22
CA ASP A 158 -17.27 3.90 10.67
C ASP A 158 -17.18 4.91 9.53
N MET A 159 -16.71 4.50 8.36
CA MET A 159 -16.67 5.36 7.18
C MET A 159 -18.05 5.86 6.75
N LEU A 160 -19.04 4.96 6.69
CA LEU A 160 -20.42 5.32 6.34
C LEU A 160 -21.01 6.29 7.36
N ARG A 161 -20.72 6.09 8.66
CA ARG A 161 -21.17 6.95 9.76
C ARG A 161 -20.57 8.34 9.68
N GLU A 162 -19.27 8.43 9.38
CA GLU A 162 -18.50 9.68 9.36
C GLU A 162 -18.49 10.37 7.99
N ARG A 163 -19.09 9.78 6.96
CA ARG A 163 -19.07 10.24 5.57
C ARG A 163 -17.63 10.49 5.04
N ARG A 164 -16.67 9.69 5.52
CA ARG A 164 -15.28 9.78 5.05
C ARG A 164 -15.12 9.09 3.69
N GLU A 165 -14.25 9.63 2.86
CA GLU A 165 -13.77 8.90 1.69
C GLU A 165 -12.84 7.75 2.13
N PRO A 166 -12.82 6.59 1.43
CA PRO A 166 -12.06 5.40 1.80
C PRO A 166 -10.56 5.53 1.50
N PHE A 167 -9.87 6.43 2.19
CA PHE A 167 -8.42 6.59 2.09
C PHE A 167 -7.76 6.57 3.47
N PRO A 168 -7.70 5.39 4.14
CA PRO A 168 -7.05 5.28 5.44
C PRO A 168 -5.58 5.68 5.38
N ASP A 169 -4.94 5.56 4.20
CA ASP A 169 -3.56 5.94 3.98
C ASP A 169 -3.30 7.44 4.15
N LEU A 170 -4.28 8.29 3.80
CA LEU A 170 -4.05 9.73 3.72
C LEU A 170 -3.67 10.34 5.09
N GLU A 171 -4.45 10.07 6.12
CA GLU A 171 -4.20 10.63 7.46
C GLU A 171 -2.85 10.16 8.02
N ILE A 172 -2.53 8.88 7.85
CA ILE A 172 -1.28 8.28 8.33
C ILE A 172 -0.09 8.82 7.55
N VAL A 173 -0.17 8.85 6.22
CA VAL A 173 0.93 9.32 5.38
C VAL A 173 1.15 10.82 5.57
N ALA A 174 0.09 11.63 5.62
CA ALA A 174 0.19 13.07 5.83
C ALA A 174 0.82 13.41 7.19
N SER A 175 0.42 12.70 8.26
CA SER A 175 0.97 12.91 9.62
C SER A 175 2.35 12.28 9.82
N SER A 176 2.79 11.39 8.96
CA SER A 176 4.04 10.64 9.13
C SER A 176 5.32 11.48 9.04
N GLY A 177 5.27 12.64 8.37
CA GLY A 177 6.45 13.45 8.03
C GLY A 177 7.32 12.84 6.91
N LEU A 178 6.83 11.81 6.18
CA LEU A 178 7.56 11.18 5.08
C LEU A 178 7.31 11.84 3.73
N ILE A 179 6.27 12.65 3.59
CA ILE A 179 6.11 13.50 2.40
C ILE A 179 6.87 14.81 2.64
N ASP A 180 7.86 15.09 1.78
CA ASP A 180 8.48 16.41 1.72
C ASP A 180 7.73 17.24 0.66
N PRO A 181 6.86 18.19 1.06
CA PRO A 181 6.01 18.90 0.11
C PRO A 181 6.81 19.68 -0.94
N ASN A 182 7.92 20.31 -0.51
CA ASN A 182 8.77 21.07 -1.42
C ASN A 182 9.45 20.17 -2.46
N TYR A 183 10.01 19.04 -2.01
CA TYR A 183 10.62 18.07 -2.92
C TYR A 183 9.58 17.51 -3.89
N TYR A 184 8.40 17.17 -3.39
CA TYR A 184 7.34 16.55 -4.19
C TYR A 184 6.82 17.49 -5.28
N LEU A 185 6.57 18.77 -4.93
CA LEU A 185 6.10 19.80 -5.88
C LEU A 185 7.16 20.21 -6.89
N ILE A 186 8.43 20.31 -6.48
CA ILE A 186 9.55 20.63 -7.43
C ILE A 186 9.71 19.52 -8.48
N ASN A 187 9.49 18.27 -8.11
CA ASN A 187 9.62 17.12 -9.02
C ASN A 187 8.31 16.72 -9.71
N GLY A 188 7.19 17.37 -9.37
CA GLY A 188 5.84 17.12 -9.92
C GLY A 188 5.20 18.44 -10.35
N SER A 189 5.59 18.99 -11.53
CA SER A 189 5.05 20.26 -12.04
C SER A 189 3.53 20.21 -12.24
N ASP A 190 2.99 19.09 -12.63
CA ASP A 190 1.57 18.82 -12.78
C ASP A 190 0.80 18.98 -11.46
N VAL A 191 1.36 18.49 -10.35
CA VAL A 191 0.77 18.63 -9.01
C VAL A 191 0.82 20.09 -8.55
N HIS A 192 1.96 20.75 -8.81
CA HIS A 192 2.15 22.16 -8.47
C HIS A 192 1.22 23.07 -9.26
N GLU A 193 1.12 22.90 -10.58
CA GLU A 193 0.26 23.70 -11.46
C GLU A 193 -1.22 23.53 -11.16
N ALA A 194 -1.62 22.30 -10.75
CA ALA A 194 -2.99 22.00 -10.35
C ALA A 194 -3.31 22.40 -8.89
N ALA A 195 -2.34 22.95 -8.15
CA ALA A 195 -2.47 23.34 -6.74
C ALA A 195 -3.01 22.21 -5.83
N LEU A 196 -2.62 20.95 -6.10
CA LEU A 196 -3.04 19.80 -5.33
C LEU A 196 -2.22 19.66 -4.04
N ASP A 197 -2.85 19.14 -2.98
CA ASP A 197 -2.12 18.75 -1.78
C ASP A 197 -1.16 17.58 -2.08
N PRO A 198 0.14 17.69 -1.74
CA PRO A 198 1.14 16.66 -2.02
C PRO A 198 0.84 15.29 -1.40
N ALA A 199 0.35 15.25 -0.16
CA ALA A 199 0.06 13.99 0.52
C ALA A 199 -1.19 13.33 -0.06
N GLU A 200 -2.23 14.13 -0.34
CA GLU A 200 -3.44 13.64 -1.01
C GLU A 200 -3.14 13.10 -2.41
N HIS A 201 -2.42 13.89 -3.23
CA HIS A 201 -2.02 13.43 -4.56
C HIS A 201 -1.17 12.16 -4.49
N PHE A 202 -0.20 12.10 -3.56
CA PHE A 202 0.63 10.90 -3.40
C PHE A 202 -0.21 9.68 -3.06
N CYS A 203 -1.13 9.76 -2.10
CA CYS A 203 -1.97 8.65 -1.69
C CYS A 203 -2.96 8.20 -2.78
N ARG A 204 -3.51 9.14 -3.55
CA ARG A 204 -4.48 8.82 -4.62
C ARG A 204 -3.80 8.26 -5.87
N TYR A 205 -2.67 8.84 -6.29
CA TYR A 205 -2.06 8.58 -7.59
C TYR A 205 -0.55 8.33 -7.51
N GLY A 206 0.19 9.19 -6.80
CA GLY A 206 1.63 9.29 -6.87
C GLY A 206 2.39 8.01 -6.53
N TRP A 207 1.94 7.23 -5.58
CA TRP A 207 2.61 5.97 -5.25
C TRP A 207 2.46 4.92 -6.38
N ARG A 208 1.33 4.90 -7.10
CA ARG A 208 1.13 4.02 -8.27
C ARG A 208 1.97 4.46 -9.47
N GLU A 209 2.24 5.76 -9.56
CA GLU A 209 3.15 6.36 -10.54
C GLU A 209 4.61 6.24 -10.12
N THR A 210 4.90 5.58 -9.01
CA THR A 210 6.22 5.44 -8.41
C THR A 210 6.93 6.79 -8.12
N ARG A 211 6.16 7.86 -7.86
CA ARG A 211 6.70 9.16 -7.48
C ARG A 211 7.35 9.07 -6.10
N LYS A 212 8.53 9.69 -5.97
CA LYS A 212 9.25 9.70 -4.70
C LYS A 212 8.63 10.72 -3.74
N PRO A 213 8.26 10.33 -2.52
CA PRO A 213 7.71 11.26 -1.53
C PRO A 213 8.76 12.22 -0.98
N ASN A 214 10.04 11.81 -1.00
CA ASN A 214 11.21 12.58 -0.60
C ASN A 214 12.48 11.96 -1.22
N ILE A 215 13.65 12.60 -1.03
CA ILE A 215 14.94 12.13 -1.59
C ILE A 215 15.45 10.83 -0.94
N TYR A 216 14.93 10.47 0.24
CA TYR A 216 15.34 9.30 1.02
C TYR A 216 14.33 8.15 0.98
N PHE A 217 13.38 8.20 0.05
CA PHE A 217 12.47 7.09 -0.24
C PHE A 217 12.39 6.84 -1.75
N ASP A 218 12.98 5.74 -2.20
CA ASP A 218 12.94 5.32 -3.60
C ASP A 218 11.92 4.21 -3.79
N MET A 219 10.79 4.52 -4.43
CA MET A 219 9.68 3.59 -4.65
C MET A 219 10.10 2.34 -5.40
N ASN A 220 10.91 2.50 -6.46
CA ASN A 220 11.39 1.37 -7.26
C ASN A 220 12.34 0.46 -6.47
N TRP A 221 13.23 1.06 -5.68
CA TRP A 221 14.10 0.29 -4.79
C TRP A 221 13.30 -0.48 -3.75
N TYR A 222 12.35 0.18 -3.10
CA TYR A 222 11.55 -0.42 -2.05
C TYR A 222 10.70 -1.59 -2.58
N LEU A 223 10.04 -1.42 -3.71
CA LEU A 223 9.27 -2.47 -4.39
C LEU A 223 10.15 -3.63 -4.87
N TYR A 224 11.34 -3.33 -5.41
CA TYR A 224 12.30 -4.36 -5.83
C TYR A 224 12.79 -5.22 -4.66
N THR A 225 13.08 -4.60 -3.51
CA THR A 225 13.57 -5.31 -2.32
C THR A 225 12.45 -5.93 -1.47
N ASN A 226 11.21 -5.58 -1.73
CA ASN A 226 10.02 -6.10 -1.05
C ASN A 226 8.97 -6.59 -2.08
N PRO A 227 9.22 -7.75 -2.73
CA PRO A 227 8.38 -8.22 -3.84
C PRO A 227 6.93 -8.54 -3.42
N VAL A 228 6.69 -8.85 -2.16
CA VAL A 228 5.33 -9.04 -1.62
C VAL A 228 4.52 -7.75 -1.72
N VAL A 229 5.11 -6.61 -1.32
CA VAL A 229 4.48 -5.28 -1.42
C VAL A 229 4.14 -4.94 -2.87
N ALA A 230 5.08 -5.24 -3.80
CA ALA A 230 4.88 -5.04 -5.23
C ALA A 230 3.73 -5.89 -5.79
N ARG A 231 3.70 -7.18 -5.43
CA ARG A 231 2.67 -8.14 -5.88
C ARG A 231 1.29 -7.75 -5.34
N GLN A 232 1.20 -7.42 -4.06
CA GLN A 232 -0.03 -7.01 -3.41
C GLN A 232 -0.44 -5.58 -3.73
N LYS A 233 0.35 -4.83 -4.54
CA LYS A 233 0.07 -3.43 -4.92
C LYS A 233 -0.29 -2.55 -3.72
N ILE A 234 0.39 -2.77 -2.59
CA ILE A 234 0.25 -1.96 -1.38
C ILE A 234 1.03 -0.67 -1.56
N ASN A 235 0.52 0.44 -0.99
CA ASN A 235 1.26 1.69 -0.92
C ASN A 235 2.59 1.48 -0.16
N PRO A 236 3.76 1.61 -0.82
CA PRO A 236 5.05 1.29 -0.21
C PRO A 236 5.41 2.17 1.00
N VAL A 237 4.97 3.43 1.01
CA VAL A 237 5.20 4.34 2.14
C VAL A 237 4.37 3.90 3.34
N MET A 238 3.13 3.52 3.09
CA MET A 238 2.24 2.99 4.12
C MET A 238 2.78 1.71 4.74
N HIS A 239 3.18 0.74 3.90
CA HIS A 239 3.83 -0.50 4.37
C HIS A 239 5.10 -0.18 5.19
N TYR A 240 5.93 0.79 4.75
CA TYR A 240 7.12 1.18 5.49
C TYR A 240 6.79 1.74 6.88
N ILE A 241 5.79 2.60 6.98
CA ILE A 241 5.36 3.20 8.24
C ILE A 241 4.90 2.13 9.24
N LEU A 242 4.08 1.19 8.78
CA LEU A 242 3.38 0.26 9.65
C LEU A 242 4.21 -0.97 10.02
N GLU A 243 4.98 -1.50 9.08
CA GLU A 243 5.73 -2.75 9.26
C GLU A 243 7.20 -2.62 8.84
N GLY A 244 7.44 -1.98 7.70
CA GLY A 244 8.71 -2.06 7.01
C GLY A 244 9.89 -1.54 7.83
N GLU A 245 9.72 -0.42 8.52
CA GLU A 245 10.77 0.17 9.35
C GLU A 245 11.22 -0.77 10.46
N MET A 246 10.26 -1.31 11.22
CA MET A 246 10.55 -2.21 12.34
C MET A 246 11.06 -3.57 11.88
N ALA A 247 10.74 -3.97 10.67
CA ALA A 247 11.30 -5.15 10.01
C ALA A 247 12.69 -4.88 9.35
N GLY A 248 13.25 -3.67 9.51
CA GLY A 248 14.56 -3.29 8.95
C GLY A 248 14.54 -3.08 7.44
N ARG A 249 13.37 -2.89 6.82
CA ARG A 249 13.27 -2.63 5.38
C ARG A 249 13.81 -1.24 5.06
N ARG A 250 14.78 -1.17 4.15
CA ARG A 250 15.43 0.10 3.80
C ARG A 250 14.64 0.84 2.73
N PRO A 251 14.22 2.08 2.95
CA PRO A 251 13.52 2.90 1.96
C PRO A 251 14.41 3.31 0.78
N VAL A 252 15.71 3.36 1.03
CA VAL A 252 16.81 3.53 0.06
C VAL A 252 18.02 2.72 0.53
N PRO A 253 18.99 2.39 -0.34
CA PRO A 253 20.18 1.63 0.06
C PRO A 253 20.98 2.26 1.20
N TYR A 254 20.96 3.59 1.27
CA TYR A 254 21.77 4.40 2.17
C TYR A 254 21.03 4.89 3.43
N PHE A 255 19.87 4.34 3.75
CA PHE A 255 19.20 4.57 5.03
C PHE A 255 18.89 3.24 5.70
N ASP A 256 19.57 2.96 6.82
CA ASP A 256 19.36 1.76 7.63
C ASP A 256 18.50 2.14 8.85
N PRO A 257 17.21 1.78 8.86
CA PRO A 257 16.31 2.21 9.90
C PRO A 257 16.65 1.63 11.29
N LEU A 258 17.09 0.36 11.35
CA LEU A 258 17.42 -0.28 12.64
C LEU A 258 18.69 0.31 13.24
N TRP A 259 19.75 0.46 12.43
CA TRP A 259 20.98 1.11 12.86
C TRP A 259 20.70 2.55 13.32
N TYR A 260 19.89 3.31 12.55
CA TYR A 260 19.55 4.69 12.88
C TYR A 260 18.77 4.78 14.20
N ARG A 261 17.80 3.89 14.42
CA ARG A 261 17.04 3.81 15.67
C ARG A 261 17.93 3.56 16.88
N GLU A 262 18.84 2.61 16.75
CA GLU A 262 19.78 2.26 17.83
C GLU A 262 20.76 3.42 18.11
N THR A 263 21.38 3.96 17.04
CA THR A 263 22.41 5.00 17.15
C THR A 263 21.88 6.28 17.78
N TYR A 264 20.67 6.68 17.43
CA TYR A 264 20.08 7.95 17.88
C TYR A 264 18.94 7.78 18.90
N ALA A 265 18.79 6.60 19.48
CA ALA A 265 17.82 6.27 20.52
C ALA A 265 16.38 6.73 20.15
N ILE A 266 15.92 6.41 18.93
CA ILE A 266 14.60 6.80 18.44
C ILE A 266 13.53 6.14 19.30
N LYS A 267 12.63 6.94 19.85
CA LYS A 267 11.58 6.48 20.77
C LYS A 267 10.59 5.53 20.08
N PRO A 268 9.99 4.58 20.82
CA PRO A 268 8.87 3.81 20.32
C PRO A 268 7.76 4.73 19.79
N GLY A 269 7.15 4.36 18.66
CA GLY A 269 6.12 5.17 17.99
C GLY A 269 6.64 6.31 17.13
N GLN A 270 7.94 6.63 17.17
CA GLN A 270 8.56 7.62 16.28
C GLN A 270 9.22 6.91 15.09
N ASN A 271 8.93 7.36 13.88
CA ASN A 271 9.53 6.82 12.66
C ASN A 271 10.96 7.37 12.46
N ALA A 272 11.93 6.48 12.23
CA ALA A 272 13.35 6.83 12.10
C ALA A 272 13.63 7.70 10.88
N LEU A 273 13.02 7.38 9.73
CA LEU A 273 13.20 8.19 8.53
C LEU A 273 12.58 9.58 8.68
N ALA A 274 11.40 9.67 9.29
CA ALA A 274 10.75 10.96 9.57
C ALA A 274 11.60 11.81 10.51
N HIS A 275 12.16 11.21 11.57
CA HIS A 275 13.12 11.88 12.44
C HIS A 275 14.34 12.40 11.66
N TYR A 276 14.93 11.57 10.81
CA TYR A 276 16.04 12.00 9.97
C TYR A 276 15.65 13.15 9.04
N LEU A 277 14.51 13.04 8.35
CA LEU A 277 14.00 14.09 7.45
C LEU A 277 13.80 15.45 8.17
N ALA A 278 13.30 15.41 9.39
CA ALA A 278 13.11 16.62 10.19
C ALA A 278 14.43 17.26 10.64
N HIS A 279 15.49 16.44 10.87
CA HIS A 279 16.73 16.89 11.49
C HIS A 279 17.97 16.86 10.56
N ARG A 280 17.86 16.36 9.31
CA ARG A 280 19.00 16.20 8.39
C ARG A 280 19.80 17.47 8.14
N ARG A 281 19.15 18.65 8.27
CA ARG A 281 19.80 19.95 8.08
C ARG A 281 20.51 20.48 9.32
N SER A 282 20.34 19.83 10.47
CA SER A 282 21.08 20.20 11.70
C SER A 282 22.55 19.77 11.67
N GLN A 283 22.94 18.98 10.67
CA GLN A 283 24.30 18.47 10.47
C GLN A 283 24.80 17.58 11.62
N SER A 284 23.87 16.95 12.36
CA SER A 284 24.18 16.11 13.53
C SER A 284 23.82 14.64 13.33
N PHE A 285 23.14 14.30 12.23
CA PHE A 285 22.61 12.97 12.01
C PHE A 285 23.11 12.38 10.69
N SER A 286 23.68 11.19 10.75
CA SER A 286 24.11 10.39 9.58
C SER A 286 23.02 9.40 9.20
N PRO A 287 22.70 9.19 7.92
CA PRO A 287 21.69 8.22 7.50
C PRO A 287 22.20 6.78 7.47
N THR A 288 23.50 6.58 7.54
CA THR A 288 24.20 5.28 7.47
C THR A 288 25.53 5.34 8.22
N PRO A 289 26.04 4.23 8.78
CA PRO A 289 27.30 4.18 9.49
C PRO A 289 28.52 4.52 8.61
N LEU A 290 28.38 4.45 7.29
CA LEU A 290 29.48 4.76 6.35
C LEU A 290 29.55 6.23 5.93
N PHE A 291 28.64 7.09 6.40
CA PHE A 291 28.68 8.53 6.21
C PHE A 291 28.89 9.20 7.56
N ASP A 292 30.06 9.83 7.74
CA ASP A 292 30.38 10.61 8.94
C ASP A 292 30.04 12.08 8.68
N VAL A 293 28.89 12.51 9.19
CA VAL A 293 28.38 13.87 8.97
C VAL A 293 29.32 14.94 9.52
N ALA A 294 29.88 14.74 10.72
CA ALA A 294 30.76 15.72 11.35
C ALA A 294 32.06 15.86 10.57
N TRP A 295 32.66 14.74 10.22
CA TRP A 295 33.85 14.73 9.38
C TRP A 295 33.59 15.35 8.00
N TYR A 296 32.50 14.96 7.33
CA TYR A 296 32.16 15.47 6.02
C TYR A 296 31.97 17.00 6.00
N VAL A 297 31.25 17.53 6.98
CA VAL A 297 31.05 18.98 7.12
C VAL A 297 32.38 19.70 7.35
N ALA A 298 33.28 19.13 8.18
CA ALA A 298 34.59 19.69 8.43
C ALA A 298 35.50 19.69 7.18
N GLN A 299 35.32 18.72 6.25
CA GLN A 299 36.07 18.69 4.98
C GLN A 299 35.55 19.68 3.93
N HIS A 300 34.33 20.17 4.07
CA HIS A 300 33.64 20.99 3.10
C HIS A 300 33.01 22.27 3.69
N PRO A 301 33.75 23.06 4.49
CA PRO A 301 33.18 24.19 5.26
C PRO A 301 32.54 25.24 4.37
N ASP A 302 33.14 25.52 3.22
CA ASP A 302 32.68 26.55 2.26
C ASP A 302 31.39 26.14 1.55
N GLU A 303 31.11 24.83 1.46
CA GLU A 303 29.96 24.27 0.79
C GLU A 303 28.83 23.92 1.79
N MET A 304 29.15 23.77 3.09
CA MET A 304 28.23 23.39 4.15
C MET A 304 27.73 24.61 4.94
N GLY A 305 27.01 25.49 4.29
CA GLY A 305 26.32 26.59 4.97
C GLY A 305 25.25 26.10 5.96
N PRO A 306 24.72 26.97 6.82
CA PRO A 306 23.67 26.63 7.76
C PRO A 306 22.43 26.08 7.02
N ASN A 307 21.77 25.10 7.63
CA ASN A 307 20.57 24.46 7.10
C ASN A 307 20.75 23.67 5.78
N ARG A 308 21.97 23.34 5.40
CA ARG A 308 22.22 22.45 4.26
C ARG A 308 22.20 20.99 4.70
N ASP A 309 21.60 20.14 3.91
CA ASP A 309 21.62 18.69 4.10
C ASP A 309 22.95 18.12 3.60
N PRO A 310 23.86 17.63 4.48
CA PRO A 310 25.19 17.18 4.07
C PRO A 310 25.15 15.93 3.21
N PHE A 311 24.21 15.00 3.49
CA PHE A 311 24.14 13.77 2.72
C PHE A 311 23.52 14.01 1.35
N ALA A 312 22.53 14.89 1.23
CA ALA A 312 22.01 15.30 -0.08
C ALA A 312 23.10 15.98 -0.93
N HIS A 313 23.94 16.84 -0.31
CA HIS A 313 25.10 17.40 -0.98
C HIS A 313 26.09 16.33 -1.42
N TYR A 314 26.38 15.34 -0.54
CA TYR A 314 27.24 14.21 -0.88
C TYR A 314 26.68 13.41 -2.06
N LEU A 315 25.38 13.12 -2.08
CA LEU A 315 24.76 12.41 -3.22
C LEU A 315 24.91 13.17 -4.53
N GLN A 316 24.80 14.49 -4.52
CA GLN A 316 24.92 15.33 -5.70
C GLN A 316 26.40 15.56 -6.08
N ALA A 317 27.16 16.23 -5.22
CA ALA A 317 28.54 16.63 -5.51
C ALA A 317 29.52 15.43 -5.47
N GLY A 318 29.34 14.52 -4.49
CA GLY A 318 30.21 13.37 -4.30
C GLY A 318 30.25 12.41 -5.47
N THR A 319 29.13 12.25 -6.18
CA THR A 319 29.03 11.40 -7.36
C THR A 319 29.96 11.89 -8.50
N PHE A 320 30.03 13.18 -8.71
CA PHE A 320 30.80 13.79 -9.82
C PHE A 320 32.25 14.10 -9.46
N ARG A 321 32.50 14.33 -8.18
CA ARG A 321 33.80 14.79 -7.67
C ARG A 321 34.58 13.69 -6.93
N ASP A 322 34.00 12.51 -6.76
CA ASP A 322 34.55 11.40 -5.97
C ASP A 322 34.88 11.82 -4.51
N LEU A 323 33.98 12.61 -3.89
CA LEU A 323 34.16 13.00 -2.50
C LEU A 323 34.01 11.81 -1.58
N ASP A 324 34.84 11.73 -0.56
CA ASP A 324 34.76 10.67 0.45
C ASP A 324 33.63 10.96 1.44
N PRO A 325 32.81 9.97 1.82
CA PRO A 325 31.72 10.13 2.79
C PRO A 325 32.18 10.07 4.24
N SER A 326 33.34 9.50 4.48
CA SER A 326 33.97 9.32 5.79
C SER A 326 35.45 8.94 5.61
N PRO A 327 36.28 9.00 6.68
CA PRO A 327 37.68 8.53 6.63
C PRO A 327 37.81 7.03 6.27
N ALA A 328 36.75 6.25 6.51
CA ALA A 328 36.75 4.81 6.28
C ALA A 328 36.40 4.40 4.84
N PHE A 329 35.96 5.32 3.98
CA PHE A 329 35.53 4.99 2.63
C PHE A 329 36.17 5.93 1.57
N ASN A 330 37.06 5.38 0.77
CA ASN A 330 37.69 6.13 -0.33
C ASN A 330 36.89 5.95 -1.63
N ALA A 331 36.15 6.96 -2.03
CA ALA A 331 35.26 6.94 -3.18
C ALA A 331 36.01 6.78 -4.51
N ALA A 332 37.13 7.48 -4.69
CA ALA A 332 37.95 7.41 -5.91
C ALA A 332 38.58 6.01 -6.09
N ALA A 333 39.11 5.43 -5.02
CA ALA A 333 39.69 4.07 -5.06
C ALA A 333 38.61 3.02 -5.33
N TYR A 334 37.44 3.14 -4.68
CA TYR A 334 36.31 2.25 -4.90
C TYR A 334 35.83 2.31 -6.36
N ARG A 335 35.61 3.51 -6.89
CA ARG A 335 35.20 3.71 -8.28
C ARG A 335 36.18 3.07 -9.26
N LYS A 336 37.49 3.34 -9.07
CA LYS A 336 38.53 2.80 -9.94
C LYS A 336 38.55 1.26 -9.96
N ARG A 337 38.33 0.63 -8.79
CA ARG A 337 38.37 -0.83 -8.64
C ARG A 337 37.12 -1.51 -9.16
N THR A 338 35.93 -0.95 -8.88
CA THR A 338 34.66 -1.67 -9.01
C THR A 338 33.78 -1.12 -10.13
N MET A 339 33.77 0.22 -10.37
CA MET A 339 32.88 0.86 -11.33
C MET A 339 33.57 1.23 -12.65
N GLY A 340 34.89 1.05 -12.76
CA GLY A 340 35.69 1.43 -13.91
C GLY A 340 35.99 2.93 -13.99
N ARG A 341 36.85 3.31 -14.98
CA ARG A 341 37.21 4.71 -15.21
C ARG A 341 36.06 5.43 -15.95
N ALA A 342 35.33 6.28 -15.27
CA ALA A 342 34.43 7.20 -15.94
C ALA A 342 35.23 8.26 -16.72
N SER A 343 35.08 8.30 -18.06
CA SER A 343 35.62 9.42 -18.88
C SER A 343 34.91 10.73 -18.48
N ARG A 344 35.57 11.87 -18.76
CA ARG A 344 34.91 13.18 -18.51
C ARG A 344 33.54 13.31 -19.16
N HIS A 345 33.34 12.71 -20.32
CA HIS A 345 32.10 12.74 -21.08
C HIS A 345 31.02 11.88 -20.38
N PHE A 346 31.39 10.75 -19.77
CA PHE A 346 30.50 9.85 -19.05
C PHE A 346 30.04 10.46 -17.71
N ARG A 347 30.84 11.32 -17.08
CA ARG A 347 30.47 11.98 -15.81
C ARG A 347 29.29 12.94 -15.99
N GLN A 348 29.05 13.51 -17.16
CA GLN A 348 27.87 14.36 -17.44
C GLN A 348 26.55 13.56 -17.53
N LEU A 349 26.65 12.25 -17.77
CA LEU A 349 25.50 11.33 -17.85
C LEU A 349 25.25 10.57 -16.53
N MET A 350 26.06 10.80 -15.50
CA MET A 350 25.92 10.13 -14.21
C MET A 350 24.65 10.59 -13.48
N HIS A 351 23.96 9.62 -12.90
CA HIS A 351 22.81 9.88 -12.03
C HIS A 351 23.28 9.86 -10.56
N PRO A 352 23.04 10.93 -9.77
CA PRO A 352 23.54 11.07 -8.40
C PRO A 352 23.27 9.84 -7.50
N ALA A 353 22.05 9.33 -7.52
CA ALA A 353 21.69 8.20 -6.66
C ALA A 353 22.19 6.82 -7.19
N ARG A 354 22.41 6.67 -8.50
CA ARG A 354 22.82 5.40 -9.10
C ARG A 354 24.33 5.22 -9.19
N ASP A 355 25.01 6.30 -9.56
CA ASP A 355 26.43 6.26 -9.94
C ASP A 355 27.35 6.75 -8.82
N ASN A 356 26.80 7.03 -7.63
CA ASN A 356 27.56 7.36 -6.42
C ASN A 356 28.29 6.13 -5.88
N PRO A 357 29.62 6.22 -5.58
CA PRO A 357 30.41 5.09 -5.11
C PRO A 357 29.88 4.43 -3.83
N LEU A 358 29.47 5.22 -2.84
CA LEU A 358 28.91 4.69 -1.60
C LEU A 358 27.56 4.00 -1.85
N VAL A 359 26.68 4.62 -2.64
CA VAL A 359 25.37 4.01 -2.95
C VAL A 359 25.55 2.70 -3.72
N HIS A 360 26.49 2.65 -4.67
CA HIS A 360 26.84 1.42 -5.37
C HIS A 360 27.34 0.34 -4.40
N TYR A 361 28.21 0.68 -3.47
CA TYR A 361 28.70 -0.22 -2.45
C TYR A 361 27.55 -0.77 -1.58
N LEU A 362 26.69 0.13 -1.10
CA LEU A 362 25.58 -0.24 -0.22
C LEU A 362 24.54 -1.13 -0.93
N ARG A 363 24.27 -0.88 -2.22
CA ARG A 363 23.40 -1.75 -3.04
C ARG A 363 24.01 -3.15 -3.23
N ALA A 364 25.31 -3.22 -3.53
CA ALA A 364 25.99 -4.49 -3.76
C ALA A 364 26.10 -5.36 -2.48
N ASN A 365 26.05 -4.75 -1.31
CA ASN A 365 26.16 -5.41 0.00
C ASN A 365 24.83 -5.43 0.77
N TYR A 366 23.72 -5.08 0.12
CA TYR A 366 22.40 -5.22 0.71
C TYR A 366 22.02 -6.71 0.76
N ARG A 367 21.78 -7.22 1.97
CA ARG A 367 21.34 -8.61 2.23
C ARG A 367 20.02 -8.61 2.97
#